data_1ef5c3e8259c47c361fc04fd8bdf32f5
#
_entry.id   1ef5c3e8259c47c361fc04fd8bdf32f5
#
_cell.length_a   1.000
_cell.length_b   1.000
_cell.length_c   1.000
_cell.angle_alpha   90.00
_cell.angle_beta   90.00
_cell.angle_gamma   90.00
#
_symmetry.space_group_name_H-M   'P 1'
#
loop_
_entity.id
_entity.type
_entity.pdbx_description
1 polymer ?
#
loop_
_entity_poly.entity_id
_entity_poly.type
_entity_poly.pdbx_seq_one_letter_code
_entity_poly.pdbx_strand_id
1 'polypeptide(L)'
;MHVLLLPSWYPETPSSLDGIFFRQQAHALQRAGLRVGVVAPLFRSPRRLREIFSGRYGTECFSDGPIPTYTRHSVYFFPRIPYLDRERWVAAGMRLFERYLAEQGRPDILHAHAVNHGGILAHRISQRHGIPYVITEHSSTYARGLIRPWQREAMRAAADGAAARFAVSPDFCRLLASEYGGSEWRYLPNILGAAFCEPLPERGFQTASNGFTFCSVAHLNRNKGFDILLDAFARALEKRPDLRLKIGGGGVEEAALKRQAGRLKIDAAVDFLGALDNGAVLRLMRGSDAFVLASRNETFGVVFIEALSQGLPVIATRCGGPEGIVNGSNGLLVPKEQPEALAEALLEIAENRARYPAETLRAACLEEFGEQAVTGRLKAVYAQVLAQ
;
A
#
# COMPACT_ATOMS: atom_id res chain seq x y z
N MET A 1 -23.25 10.82 -7.30
CA MET A 1 -21.96 10.81 -8.03
C MET A 1 -21.57 9.37 -8.30
N HIS A 2 -21.27 9.03 -9.53
CA HIS A 2 -20.88 7.72 -10.00
C HIS A 2 -19.39 7.71 -10.37
N VAL A 3 -18.58 7.02 -9.61
CA VAL A 3 -17.11 6.93 -9.73
C VAL A 3 -16.73 5.57 -10.28
N LEU A 4 -15.92 5.53 -11.34
CA LEU A 4 -15.36 4.30 -11.87
C LEU A 4 -13.86 4.23 -11.53
N LEU A 5 -13.45 3.22 -10.76
CA LEU A 5 -12.06 2.97 -10.43
C LEU A 5 -11.38 2.15 -11.53
N LEU A 6 -10.19 2.59 -11.93
CA LEU A 6 -9.36 1.97 -12.97
C LEU A 6 -7.99 1.61 -12.38
N PRO A 7 -7.89 0.56 -11.57
CA PRO A 7 -6.63 0.16 -10.97
C PRO A 7 -5.72 -0.56 -11.97
N SER A 8 -4.41 -0.28 -11.90
CA SER A 8 -3.38 -0.96 -12.71
C SER A 8 -3.13 -2.41 -12.27
N TRP A 9 -3.49 -2.75 -11.05
CA TRP A 9 -3.56 -4.11 -10.47
C TRP A 9 -4.70 -4.15 -9.45
N TYR A 10 -5.29 -5.31 -9.26
CA TYR A 10 -6.45 -5.49 -8.37
C TYR A 10 -6.43 -6.90 -7.80
N PRO A 11 -6.99 -7.16 -6.60
CA PRO A 11 -7.03 -8.49 -6.03
C PRO A 11 -7.74 -9.49 -6.94
N GLU A 12 -7.12 -10.64 -7.21
CA GLU A 12 -7.73 -11.72 -7.99
C GLU A 12 -8.79 -12.50 -7.18
N THR A 13 -8.65 -12.48 -5.85
CA THR A 13 -9.58 -13.09 -4.89
C THR A 13 -9.76 -12.17 -3.69
N PRO A 14 -10.83 -12.29 -2.91
CA PRO A 14 -11.04 -11.49 -1.70
C PRO A 14 -9.91 -11.59 -0.65
N SER A 15 -9.15 -12.69 -0.66
CA SER A 15 -8.01 -12.94 0.22
C SER A 15 -6.66 -12.50 -0.35
N SER A 16 -6.61 -12.06 -1.61
CA SER A 16 -5.37 -11.57 -2.22
C SER A 16 -4.96 -10.23 -1.61
N LEU A 17 -3.69 -10.09 -1.26
CA LEU A 17 -3.13 -8.85 -0.70
C LEU A 17 -2.71 -7.86 -1.79
N ASP A 18 -2.46 -8.32 -3.01
CA ASP A 18 -2.06 -7.47 -4.13
C ASP A 18 -3.21 -6.51 -4.51
N GLY A 19 -3.00 -5.20 -4.31
CA GLY A 19 -4.01 -4.19 -4.64
C GLY A 19 -5.20 -4.11 -3.67
N ILE A 20 -5.12 -4.74 -2.50
CA ILE A 20 -6.18 -4.75 -1.49
C ILE A 20 -6.64 -3.34 -1.09
N PHE A 21 -5.72 -2.37 -1.04
CA PHE A 21 -6.03 -0.98 -0.70
C PHE A 21 -6.91 -0.29 -1.74
N PHE A 22 -6.87 -0.67 -3.02
CA PHE A 22 -7.82 -0.17 -4.02
C PHE A 22 -9.23 -0.69 -3.78
N ARG A 23 -9.33 -1.98 -3.42
CA ARG A 23 -10.60 -2.59 -3.03
C ARG A 23 -11.15 -1.95 -1.75
N GLN A 24 -10.30 -1.72 -0.75
CA GLN A 24 -10.68 -1.02 0.48
C GLN A 24 -11.18 0.40 0.19
N GLN A 25 -10.51 1.15 -0.68
CA GLN A 25 -10.96 2.48 -1.10
C GLN A 25 -12.30 2.43 -1.84
N ALA A 26 -12.51 1.44 -2.74
CA ALA A 26 -13.78 1.26 -3.43
C ALA A 26 -14.94 1.09 -2.43
N HIS A 27 -14.76 0.18 -1.47
CA HIS A 27 -15.77 -0.06 -0.42
C HIS A 27 -15.99 1.16 0.48
N ALA A 28 -14.93 1.89 0.83
CA ALA A 28 -15.04 3.10 1.64
C ALA A 28 -15.81 4.21 0.91
N LEU A 29 -15.53 4.45 -0.38
CA LEU A 29 -16.28 5.40 -1.19
C LEU A 29 -17.75 5.01 -1.31
N GLN A 30 -18.04 3.72 -1.44
CA GLN A 30 -19.40 3.20 -1.49
C GLN A 30 -20.14 3.44 -0.14
N ARG A 31 -19.51 3.14 1.01
CA ARG A 31 -20.07 3.46 2.33
C ARG A 31 -20.25 4.95 2.54
N ALA A 32 -19.41 5.80 1.94
CA ALA A 32 -19.54 7.24 1.94
C ALA A 32 -20.66 7.78 1.02
N GLY A 33 -21.48 6.89 0.43
CA GLY A 33 -22.68 7.23 -0.35
C GLY A 33 -22.43 7.48 -1.83
N LEU A 34 -21.27 7.10 -2.39
CA LEU A 34 -21.02 7.18 -3.82
C LEU A 34 -21.46 5.89 -4.52
N ARG A 35 -21.90 6.01 -5.76
CA ARG A 35 -22.02 4.85 -6.65
C ARG A 35 -20.62 4.54 -7.18
N VAL A 36 -20.11 3.33 -6.93
CA VAL A 36 -18.74 2.94 -7.29
C VAL A 36 -18.78 1.70 -8.18
N GLY A 37 -17.93 1.67 -9.19
CA GLY A 37 -17.64 0.50 -9.99
C GLY A 37 -16.14 0.31 -10.18
N VAL A 38 -15.74 -0.88 -10.63
CA VAL A 38 -14.33 -1.23 -10.89
C VAL A 38 -14.19 -1.88 -12.25
N VAL A 39 -13.20 -1.40 -13.03
CA VAL A 39 -12.74 -2.04 -14.28
C VAL A 39 -11.25 -2.31 -14.17
N ALA A 40 -10.87 -3.58 -14.13
CA ALA A 40 -9.50 -4.04 -13.85
C ALA A 40 -9.07 -5.19 -14.78
N PRO A 41 -8.32 -4.94 -15.86
CA PRO A 41 -7.62 -6.01 -16.56
C PRO A 41 -6.52 -6.61 -15.67
N LEU A 42 -6.47 -7.93 -15.56
CA LEU A 42 -5.55 -8.69 -14.71
C LEU A 42 -4.63 -9.56 -15.57
N PHE A 43 -3.43 -9.03 -15.86
CA PHE A 43 -2.45 -9.72 -16.71
C PHE A 43 -1.33 -10.31 -15.85
N ARG A 44 -1.12 -11.62 -15.98
CA ARG A 44 -0.10 -12.35 -15.22
C ARG A 44 1.23 -12.39 -15.97
N SER A 45 2.31 -12.43 -15.18
CA SER A 45 3.66 -12.60 -15.75
C SER A 45 3.85 -14.02 -16.30
N PRO A 46 4.43 -14.21 -17.50
CA PRO A 46 4.74 -15.52 -18.03
C PRO A 46 5.79 -16.29 -17.21
N ARG A 47 6.48 -15.63 -16.29
CA ARG A 47 7.43 -16.27 -15.36
C ARG A 47 6.74 -17.08 -14.25
N ARG A 48 5.46 -16.87 -14.04
CA ARG A 48 4.65 -17.59 -13.04
C ARG A 48 3.93 -18.77 -13.69
N LEU A 49 4.68 -19.76 -14.17
CA LEU A 49 4.15 -20.89 -14.95
C LEU A 49 2.98 -21.61 -14.27
N ARG A 50 3.06 -21.86 -12.96
CA ARG A 50 1.95 -22.47 -12.21
C ARG A 50 0.64 -21.69 -12.34
N GLU A 51 0.70 -20.35 -12.23
CA GLU A 51 -0.47 -19.48 -12.33
C GLU A 51 -0.99 -19.38 -13.78
N ILE A 52 -0.14 -19.64 -14.78
CA ILE A 52 -0.59 -19.71 -16.18
C ILE A 52 -1.44 -20.94 -16.41
N PHE A 53 -1.01 -22.12 -15.94
CA PHE A 53 -1.72 -23.38 -16.19
C PHE A 53 -2.94 -23.60 -15.28
N SER A 54 -2.94 -23.06 -14.07
CA SER A 54 -4.04 -23.18 -13.09
C SER A 54 -4.90 -21.93 -12.97
N GLY A 55 -4.55 -20.85 -13.65
CA GLY A 55 -5.18 -19.55 -13.52
C GLY A 55 -6.47 -19.41 -14.29
N ARG A 56 -7.29 -18.44 -13.86
CA ARG A 56 -8.48 -18.01 -14.58
C ARG A 56 -8.12 -17.28 -15.87
N TYR A 57 -8.94 -17.43 -16.88
CA TYR A 57 -8.83 -16.71 -18.16
C TYR A 57 -10.19 -16.15 -18.58
N GLY A 58 -10.18 -15.13 -19.41
CA GLY A 58 -11.41 -14.55 -19.93
C GLY A 58 -11.91 -13.35 -19.12
N THR A 59 -13.14 -12.97 -19.39
CA THR A 59 -13.81 -11.83 -18.74
C THR A 59 -14.73 -12.36 -17.65
N GLU A 60 -14.60 -11.79 -16.46
CA GLU A 60 -15.48 -12.01 -15.33
C GLU A 60 -16.17 -10.71 -14.95
N CYS A 61 -17.47 -10.76 -14.68
CA CYS A 61 -18.26 -9.64 -14.17
C CYS A 61 -18.99 -10.15 -12.94
N PHE A 62 -18.73 -9.53 -11.81
CA PHE A 62 -19.30 -9.94 -10.52
C PHE A 62 -19.57 -8.72 -9.65
N SER A 63 -20.31 -8.91 -8.59
CA SER A 63 -20.53 -7.89 -7.56
C SER A 63 -19.65 -8.20 -6.36
N ASP A 64 -18.75 -7.27 -6.03
CA ASP A 64 -17.98 -7.31 -4.78
C ASP A 64 -18.77 -6.54 -3.71
N GLY A 65 -19.67 -7.23 -3.01
CA GLY A 65 -20.73 -6.57 -2.26
C GLY A 65 -21.63 -5.76 -3.20
N PRO A 66 -21.82 -4.45 -2.98
CA PRO A 66 -22.62 -3.60 -3.85
C PRO A 66 -21.82 -3.04 -5.04
N ILE A 67 -20.56 -3.41 -5.24
CA ILE A 67 -19.66 -2.81 -6.24
C ILE A 67 -19.58 -3.69 -7.48
N PRO A 68 -20.18 -3.28 -8.63
CA PRO A 68 -20.01 -4.00 -9.88
C PRO A 68 -18.54 -3.95 -10.31
N THR A 69 -17.93 -5.14 -10.46
CA THR A 69 -16.51 -5.32 -10.75
C THR A 69 -16.34 -6.12 -12.03
N TYR A 70 -15.64 -5.54 -12.99
CA TYR A 70 -15.39 -6.10 -14.32
C TYR A 70 -13.91 -6.37 -14.48
N THR A 71 -13.54 -7.64 -14.62
CA THR A 71 -12.15 -8.07 -14.75
C THR A 71 -11.93 -8.86 -16.04
N ARG A 72 -10.70 -8.85 -16.54
CA ARG A 72 -10.25 -9.72 -17.62
C ARG A 72 -8.91 -10.32 -17.28
N HIS A 73 -8.91 -11.62 -17.09
CA HIS A 73 -7.72 -12.41 -16.82
C HIS A 73 -7.00 -12.77 -18.11
N SER A 74 -5.71 -12.48 -18.20
CA SER A 74 -4.84 -12.78 -19.33
C SER A 74 -3.37 -12.90 -18.90
N VAL A 75 -2.47 -13.11 -19.84
CA VAL A 75 -1.04 -13.16 -19.62
C VAL A 75 -0.32 -12.15 -20.53
N TYR A 76 0.84 -11.69 -20.09
CA TYR A 76 1.77 -10.95 -20.94
C TYR A 76 2.44 -11.89 -21.92
N PHE A 77 2.33 -11.60 -23.25
CA PHE A 77 2.84 -12.48 -24.31
C PHE A 77 4.12 -11.97 -24.95
N PHE A 78 4.41 -10.68 -24.81
CA PHE A 78 5.50 -10.02 -25.54
C PHE A 78 6.60 -9.48 -24.60
N PRO A 79 7.33 -10.34 -23.85
CA PRO A 79 8.31 -9.88 -22.88
C PRO A 79 9.48 -9.08 -23.50
N ARG A 80 9.71 -9.25 -24.81
CA ARG A 80 10.73 -8.49 -25.57
C ARG A 80 10.19 -7.22 -26.22
N ILE A 81 8.85 -7.08 -26.33
CA ILE A 81 8.15 -5.93 -26.93
C ILE A 81 7.04 -5.48 -25.95
N PRO A 82 7.42 -4.99 -24.76
CA PRO A 82 6.47 -4.79 -23.66
C PRO A 82 5.41 -3.70 -23.93
N TYR A 83 5.64 -2.81 -24.90
CA TYR A 83 4.63 -1.85 -25.30
C TYR A 83 3.40 -2.52 -25.95
N LEU A 84 3.56 -3.66 -26.67
CA LEU A 84 2.45 -4.42 -27.21
C LEU A 84 1.58 -5.02 -26.10
N ASP A 85 2.19 -5.49 -25.02
CA ASP A 85 1.45 -5.99 -23.86
C ASP A 85 0.71 -4.87 -23.12
N ARG A 86 1.29 -3.66 -23.05
CA ARG A 86 0.58 -2.48 -22.55
C ARG A 86 -0.65 -2.16 -23.39
N GLU A 87 -0.51 -2.11 -24.73
CA GLU A 87 -1.63 -1.83 -25.62
C GLU A 87 -2.72 -2.92 -25.53
N ARG A 88 -2.34 -4.19 -25.38
CA ARG A 88 -3.29 -5.29 -25.15
C ARG A 88 -4.04 -5.11 -23.83
N TRP A 89 -3.33 -4.70 -22.77
CA TRP A 89 -3.93 -4.42 -21.46
C TRP A 89 -4.95 -3.26 -21.57
N VAL A 90 -4.56 -2.16 -22.21
CA VAL A 90 -5.44 -1.00 -22.41
C VAL A 90 -6.64 -1.36 -23.29
N ALA A 91 -6.42 -2.11 -24.38
CA ALA A 91 -7.53 -2.58 -25.23
C ALA A 91 -8.49 -3.53 -24.48
N ALA A 92 -7.99 -4.36 -23.56
CA ALA A 92 -8.83 -5.16 -22.68
C ALA A 92 -9.65 -4.28 -21.74
N GLY A 93 -9.03 -3.26 -21.14
CA GLY A 93 -9.69 -2.26 -20.29
C GLY A 93 -10.78 -1.50 -21.03
N MET A 94 -10.52 -1.05 -22.25
CA MET A 94 -11.53 -0.39 -23.10
C MET A 94 -12.75 -1.28 -23.34
N ARG A 95 -12.55 -2.57 -23.67
CA ARG A 95 -13.67 -3.51 -23.87
C ARG A 95 -14.47 -3.76 -22.57
N LEU A 96 -13.79 -3.83 -21.45
CA LEU A 96 -14.47 -3.94 -20.15
C LEU A 96 -15.26 -2.67 -19.83
N PHE A 97 -14.69 -1.50 -20.13
CA PHE A 97 -15.36 -0.22 -19.95
C PHE A 97 -16.62 -0.08 -20.82
N GLU A 98 -16.56 -0.45 -22.10
CA GLU A 98 -17.74 -0.40 -22.99
C GLU A 98 -18.86 -1.31 -22.47
N ARG A 99 -18.51 -2.50 -21.97
CA ARG A 99 -19.46 -3.40 -21.33
C ARG A 99 -20.03 -2.80 -20.05
N TYR A 100 -19.16 -2.24 -19.20
CA TYR A 100 -19.56 -1.55 -17.97
C TYR A 100 -20.54 -0.40 -18.29
N LEU A 101 -20.23 0.41 -19.30
CA LEU A 101 -21.04 1.54 -19.76
C LEU A 101 -22.45 1.08 -20.17
N ALA A 102 -22.53 -0.02 -20.92
CA ALA A 102 -23.81 -0.59 -21.38
C ALA A 102 -24.67 -1.16 -20.24
N GLU A 103 -24.04 -1.78 -19.24
CA GLU A 103 -24.74 -2.48 -18.16
C GLU A 103 -24.99 -1.60 -16.93
N GLN A 104 -24.09 -0.65 -16.64
CA GLN A 104 -24.10 0.18 -15.42
C GLN A 104 -24.35 1.66 -15.69
N GLY A 105 -24.35 2.09 -16.95
CA GLY A 105 -24.46 3.49 -17.32
C GLY A 105 -23.15 4.27 -17.19
N ARG A 106 -23.21 5.54 -17.63
CA ARG A 106 -22.05 6.42 -17.71
C ARG A 106 -21.58 6.85 -16.31
N PRO A 107 -20.30 6.67 -15.95
CA PRO A 107 -19.73 7.27 -14.74
C PRO A 107 -19.55 8.77 -14.91
N ASP A 108 -19.67 9.51 -13.81
CA ASP A 108 -19.43 10.97 -13.79
C ASP A 108 -17.93 11.26 -13.86
N ILE A 109 -17.11 10.43 -13.23
CA ILE A 109 -15.66 10.60 -13.12
C ILE A 109 -14.94 9.24 -13.09
N LEU A 110 -13.74 9.21 -13.67
CA LEU A 110 -12.83 8.06 -13.57
C LEU A 110 -11.75 8.35 -12.53
N HIS A 111 -11.39 7.36 -11.72
CA HIS A 111 -10.25 7.44 -10.83
C HIS A 111 -9.26 6.33 -11.14
N ALA A 112 -8.16 6.70 -11.78
CA ALA A 112 -7.08 5.77 -12.10
C ALA A 112 -6.11 5.61 -10.93
N HIS A 113 -5.75 4.37 -10.62
CA HIS A 113 -4.71 4.06 -9.66
C HIS A 113 -3.45 3.59 -10.38
N ALA A 114 -2.39 4.36 -10.23
CA ALA A 114 -1.12 4.39 -10.95
C ALA A 114 -1.25 4.90 -12.40
N VAL A 115 -0.26 5.69 -12.83
CA VAL A 115 -0.22 6.30 -14.16
C VAL A 115 -0.07 5.24 -15.24
N ASN A 116 0.87 4.30 -15.04
CA ASN A 116 1.06 3.20 -15.98
C ASN A 116 -0.17 2.27 -15.96
N HIS A 117 -0.64 1.84 -17.12
CA HIS A 117 -1.86 1.05 -17.31
C HIS A 117 -3.15 1.80 -16.94
N GLY A 118 -3.51 1.94 -15.67
CA GLY A 118 -4.77 2.56 -15.22
C GLY A 118 -4.93 4.01 -15.70
N GLY A 119 -3.90 4.84 -15.54
CA GLY A 119 -3.90 6.23 -16.01
C GLY A 119 -3.97 6.33 -17.55
N ILE A 120 -3.23 5.47 -18.27
CA ILE A 120 -3.28 5.41 -19.72
C ILE A 120 -4.67 4.98 -20.22
N LEU A 121 -5.30 4.01 -19.54
CA LEU A 121 -6.68 3.60 -19.83
C LEU A 121 -7.67 4.74 -19.57
N ALA A 122 -7.56 5.42 -18.42
CA ALA A 122 -8.41 6.57 -18.08
C ALA A 122 -8.30 7.69 -19.11
N HIS A 123 -7.07 8.01 -19.51
CA HIS A 123 -6.81 9.00 -20.56
C HIS A 123 -7.51 8.61 -21.87
N ARG A 124 -7.41 7.35 -22.32
CA ARG A 124 -8.03 6.87 -23.54
C ARG A 124 -9.58 6.87 -23.46
N ILE A 125 -10.15 6.51 -22.32
CA ILE A 125 -11.59 6.61 -22.08
C ILE A 125 -12.03 8.07 -22.13
N SER A 126 -11.30 8.96 -21.45
CA SER A 126 -11.58 10.39 -21.41
C SER A 126 -11.57 11.01 -22.81
N GLN A 127 -10.57 10.72 -23.64
CA GLN A 127 -10.49 11.17 -25.01
C GLN A 127 -11.69 10.73 -25.87
N ARG A 128 -12.18 9.49 -25.65
CA ARG A 128 -13.27 8.93 -26.47
C ARG A 128 -14.65 9.32 -25.99
N HIS A 129 -14.84 9.44 -24.68
CA HIS A 129 -16.17 9.60 -24.08
C HIS A 129 -16.35 10.95 -23.36
N GLY A 130 -15.31 11.80 -23.27
CA GLY A 130 -15.40 13.09 -22.59
C GLY A 130 -15.65 12.98 -21.09
N ILE A 131 -15.23 11.88 -20.43
CA ILE A 131 -15.38 11.69 -18.98
C ILE A 131 -14.10 12.19 -18.31
N PRO A 132 -14.16 13.15 -17.37
CA PRO A 132 -12.99 13.61 -16.65
C PRO A 132 -12.39 12.51 -15.78
N TYR A 133 -11.07 12.58 -15.53
CA TYR A 133 -10.40 11.62 -14.68
C TYR A 133 -9.36 12.25 -13.76
N VAL A 134 -9.13 11.58 -12.64
CA VAL A 134 -8.05 11.87 -11.70
C VAL A 134 -7.14 10.65 -11.57
N ILE A 135 -5.90 10.87 -11.14
CA ILE A 135 -4.90 9.82 -10.95
C ILE A 135 -4.37 9.89 -9.53
N THR A 136 -4.29 8.74 -8.84
CA THR A 136 -3.46 8.57 -7.64
C THR A 136 -2.34 7.58 -7.95
N GLU A 137 -1.08 8.01 -7.76
CA GLU A 137 0.09 7.16 -8.00
C GLU A 137 0.54 6.47 -6.71
N HIS A 138 0.81 5.16 -6.80
CA HIS A 138 1.18 4.29 -5.68
C HIS A 138 2.49 3.53 -5.90
N SER A 139 2.96 3.47 -7.15
CA SER A 139 4.00 2.52 -7.55
C SER A 139 5.40 2.95 -7.11
N SER A 140 6.10 2.08 -6.42
CA SER A 140 7.51 2.25 -6.06
C SER A 140 8.48 2.20 -7.25
N THR A 141 7.99 1.92 -8.47
CA THR A 141 8.83 1.82 -9.67
C THR A 141 9.59 3.11 -9.98
N TYR A 142 9.01 4.27 -9.66
CA TYR A 142 9.66 5.57 -9.82
C TYR A 142 10.88 5.69 -8.90
N ALA A 143 10.69 5.53 -7.59
CA ALA A 143 11.77 5.61 -6.60
C ALA A 143 12.88 4.56 -6.82
N ARG A 144 12.54 3.43 -7.47
CA ARG A 144 13.48 2.36 -7.81
C ARG A 144 14.13 2.50 -9.19
N GLY A 145 13.84 3.59 -9.93
CA GLY A 145 14.41 3.81 -11.27
C GLY A 145 13.98 2.76 -12.32
N LEU A 146 12.80 2.17 -12.18
CA LEU A 146 12.34 1.08 -13.05
C LEU A 146 11.47 1.54 -14.21
N ILE A 147 11.17 2.84 -14.31
CA ILE A 147 10.44 3.40 -15.46
C ILE A 147 11.34 3.42 -16.69
N ARG A 148 10.91 2.73 -17.73
CA ARG A 148 11.66 2.59 -18.98
C ARG A 148 11.34 3.73 -19.96
N PRO A 149 12.26 4.12 -20.86
CA PRO A 149 12.04 5.20 -21.83
C PRO A 149 10.75 5.04 -22.65
N TRP A 150 10.46 3.82 -23.13
CA TRP A 150 9.27 3.52 -23.93
C TRP A 150 7.92 3.72 -23.18
N GLN A 151 7.93 3.79 -21.85
CA GLN A 151 6.73 4.02 -21.04
C GLN A 151 6.39 5.51 -20.92
N ARG A 152 7.42 6.37 -20.93
CA ARG A 152 7.35 7.78 -20.52
C ARG A 152 6.36 8.61 -21.32
N GLU A 153 6.32 8.45 -22.65
CA GLU A 153 5.44 9.23 -23.53
C GLU A 153 3.95 9.01 -23.18
N ALA A 154 3.50 7.77 -23.16
CA ALA A 154 2.09 7.46 -22.85
C ALA A 154 1.73 7.79 -21.38
N MET A 155 2.68 7.61 -20.45
CA MET A 155 2.48 7.98 -19.05
C MET A 155 2.40 9.50 -18.88
N ARG A 156 3.21 10.28 -19.61
CA ARG A 156 3.17 11.74 -19.60
C ARG A 156 1.84 12.24 -20.15
N ALA A 157 1.41 11.75 -21.31
CA ALA A 157 0.11 12.10 -21.88
C ALA A 157 -1.05 11.81 -20.91
N ALA A 158 -0.99 10.69 -20.20
CA ALA A 158 -2.00 10.34 -19.21
C ALA A 158 -1.94 11.25 -17.97
N ALA A 159 -0.76 11.63 -17.51
CA ALA A 159 -0.60 12.55 -16.38
C ALA A 159 -1.05 13.97 -16.76
N ASP A 160 -0.66 14.48 -17.94
CA ASP A 160 -0.98 15.83 -18.39
C ASP A 160 -2.49 16.02 -18.66
N GLY A 161 -3.16 14.97 -19.16
CA GLY A 161 -4.60 15.00 -19.42
C GLY A 161 -5.47 14.80 -18.17
N ALA A 162 -4.90 14.49 -17.00
CA ALA A 162 -5.66 14.30 -15.78
C ALA A 162 -6.11 15.63 -15.17
N ALA A 163 -7.39 15.73 -14.78
CA ALA A 163 -7.95 16.92 -14.13
C ALA A 163 -7.31 17.17 -12.75
N ALA A 164 -6.86 16.10 -12.05
CA ALA A 164 -6.07 16.22 -10.84
C ALA A 164 -5.15 15.00 -10.68
N ARG A 165 -3.98 15.23 -10.05
CA ARG A 165 -2.94 14.23 -9.83
C ARG A 165 -2.58 14.17 -8.36
N PHE A 166 -2.49 12.95 -7.84
CA PHE A 166 -2.20 12.67 -6.44
C PHE A 166 -1.07 11.64 -6.31
N ALA A 167 -0.33 11.77 -5.23
CA ALA A 167 0.62 10.77 -4.77
C ALA A 167 0.41 10.49 -3.28
N VAL A 168 0.75 9.28 -2.88
CA VAL A 168 0.42 8.76 -1.54
C VAL A 168 1.32 9.27 -0.42
N SER A 169 2.37 10.05 -0.73
CA SER A 169 3.19 10.74 0.28
C SER A 169 3.75 12.06 -0.25
N PRO A 170 4.09 13.02 0.64
CA PRO A 170 4.69 14.29 0.23
C PRO A 170 6.00 14.12 -0.54
N ASP A 171 6.86 13.18 -0.13
CA ASP A 171 8.10 12.86 -0.84
C ASP A 171 7.83 12.34 -2.24
N PHE A 172 6.81 11.48 -2.36
CA PHE A 172 6.43 10.94 -3.66
C PHE A 172 5.81 12.01 -4.57
N CYS A 173 5.09 13.00 -4.01
CA CYS A 173 4.64 14.17 -4.78
C CYS A 173 5.83 14.91 -5.39
N ARG A 174 6.90 15.18 -4.61
CA ARG A 174 8.11 15.85 -5.11
C ARG A 174 8.82 15.05 -6.20
N LEU A 175 8.94 13.74 -6.01
CA LEU A 175 9.56 12.86 -6.99
C LEU A 175 8.78 12.87 -8.32
N LEU A 176 7.45 12.75 -8.26
CA LEU A 176 6.60 12.78 -9.46
C LEU A 176 6.57 14.15 -10.13
N ALA A 177 6.56 15.24 -9.37
CA ALA A 177 6.67 16.58 -9.93
C ALA A 177 7.97 16.73 -10.75
N SER A 178 9.10 16.23 -10.25
CA SER A 178 10.37 16.21 -10.98
C SER A 178 10.29 15.31 -12.23
N GLU A 179 9.71 14.12 -12.14
CA GLU A 179 9.59 13.17 -13.25
C GLU A 179 8.71 13.72 -14.39
N TYR A 180 7.67 14.49 -14.06
CA TYR A 180 6.69 15.05 -14.99
C TYR A 180 6.89 16.54 -15.30
N GLY A 181 8.12 17.06 -15.14
CA GLY A 181 8.50 18.40 -15.60
C GLY A 181 7.90 19.55 -14.81
N GLY A 182 7.74 19.39 -13.49
CA GLY A 182 7.25 20.43 -12.58
C GLY A 182 5.71 20.47 -12.46
N SER A 183 5.00 19.50 -13.03
CA SER A 183 3.54 19.40 -12.87
C SER A 183 3.14 19.20 -11.40
N GLU A 184 2.01 19.80 -11.00
CA GLU A 184 1.50 19.67 -9.64
C GLU A 184 1.03 18.24 -9.33
N TRP A 185 1.52 17.69 -8.22
CA TRP A 185 1.07 16.46 -7.61
C TRP A 185 0.68 16.76 -6.15
N ARG A 186 -0.57 16.49 -5.79
CA ARG A 186 -1.10 16.74 -4.46
C ARG A 186 -1.05 15.50 -3.59
N TYR A 187 -0.84 15.67 -2.29
CA TYR A 187 -0.84 14.56 -1.35
C TYR A 187 -2.25 14.02 -1.10
N LEU A 188 -2.41 12.72 -1.28
CA LEU A 188 -3.62 11.97 -0.92
C LEU A 188 -3.18 10.62 -0.34
N PRO A 189 -3.30 10.40 0.99
CA PRO A 189 -2.84 9.17 1.63
C PRO A 189 -3.65 7.96 1.21
N ASN A 190 -3.08 6.77 1.38
CA ASN A 190 -3.86 5.54 1.35
C ASN A 190 -4.81 5.50 2.55
N ILE A 191 -5.94 4.85 2.35
CA ILE A 191 -6.96 4.66 3.39
C ILE A 191 -6.56 3.54 4.35
N LEU A 192 -6.83 3.74 5.62
CA LEU A 192 -6.73 2.69 6.62
C LEU A 192 -7.83 1.63 6.38
N GLY A 193 -7.43 0.36 6.41
CA GLY A 193 -8.38 -0.74 6.23
C GLY A 193 -9.44 -0.80 7.34
N ALA A 194 -10.69 -1.09 6.98
CA ALA A 194 -11.83 -1.05 7.91
C ALA A 194 -11.62 -1.88 9.19
N ALA A 195 -10.99 -3.06 9.09
CA ALA A 195 -10.69 -3.90 10.25
C ALA A 195 -9.77 -3.19 11.30
N PHE A 196 -8.93 -2.27 10.87
CA PHE A 196 -8.05 -1.50 11.74
C PHE A 196 -8.72 -0.24 12.30
N CYS A 197 -9.92 0.10 11.81
CA CYS A 197 -10.73 1.20 12.35
C CYS A 197 -11.58 0.78 13.56
N GLU A 198 -11.74 -0.52 13.83
CA GLU A 198 -12.47 -1.04 14.98
C GLU A 198 -11.87 -0.56 16.30
N PRO A 199 -12.68 -0.30 17.34
CA PRO A 199 -12.20 0.13 18.66
C PRO A 199 -11.10 -0.77 19.21
N LEU A 200 -10.20 -0.18 19.99
CA LEU A 200 -9.24 -0.95 20.77
C LEU A 200 -9.99 -1.80 21.82
N PRO A 201 -9.52 -2.99 22.15
CA PRO A 201 -10.11 -3.77 23.24
C PRO A 201 -10.00 -3.03 24.56
N GLU A 202 -11.05 -3.11 25.41
CA GLU A 202 -11.12 -2.44 26.72
C GLU A 202 -9.99 -2.82 27.70
N ARG A 203 -9.38 -3.97 27.51
CA ARG A 203 -8.15 -4.32 28.23
C ARG A 203 -7.00 -3.60 27.57
N GLY A 204 -6.49 -2.57 28.30
CA GLY A 204 -5.26 -1.87 27.92
C GLY A 204 -4.16 -2.84 27.51
N PHE A 205 -3.19 -2.36 26.74
CA PHE A 205 -2.01 -3.15 26.35
C PHE A 205 -1.51 -3.89 27.59
N GLN A 206 -1.74 -5.20 27.66
CA GLN A 206 -1.04 -6.03 28.61
C GLN A 206 0.39 -6.05 28.11
N THR A 207 1.22 -5.14 28.61
CA THR A 207 2.66 -5.40 28.64
C THR A 207 2.77 -6.79 29.25
N ALA A 208 3.14 -7.75 28.44
CA ALA A 208 3.42 -9.08 28.95
C ALA A 208 4.35 -8.87 30.16
N SER A 209 4.00 -9.45 31.30
CA SER A 209 4.72 -9.28 32.56
C SER A 209 6.21 -9.67 32.49
N ASN A 210 6.70 -10.07 31.32
CA ASN A 210 8.02 -10.62 31.05
C ASN A 210 8.70 -10.04 29.80
N GLY A 211 8.67 -8.72 29.54
CA GLY A 211 9.49 -8.11 28.49
C GLY A 211 8.73 -7.16 27.54
N PHE A 212 9.47 -6.61 26.56
CA PHE A 212 8.96 -5.68 25.56
C PHE A 212 8.97 -6.34 24.16
N THR A 213 7.83 -6.33 23.47
CA THR A 213 7.65 -7.00 22.19
C THR A 213 7.52 -6.02 21.04
N PHE A 214 8.43 -6.11 20.09
CA PHE A 214 8.29 -5.48 18.77
C PHE A 214 7.58 -6.42 17.81
N CYS A 215 6.75 -5.87 16.92
CA CYS A 215 6.27 -6.59 15.75
C CYS A 215 6.72 -5.90 14.45
N SER A 216 6.86 -6.71 13.41
CA SER A 216 7.17 -6.26 12.05
C SER A 216 6.39 -7.09 11.05
N VAL A 217 5.74 -6.45 10.09
CA VAL A 217 4.89 -7.15 9.11
C VAL A 217 5.17 -6.65 7.70
N ALA A 218 5.67 -7.51 6.84
CA ALA A 218 5.82 -7.24 5.40
C ALA A 218 6.15 -8.53 4.62
N HIS A 219 6.13 -8.47 3.28
CA HIS A 219 6.73 -9.52 2.47
C HIS A 219 8.25 -9.63 2.74
N LEU A 220 8.74 -10.83 3.03
CA LEU A 220 10.16 -11.08 3.31
C LEU A 220 10.97 -11.04 2.02
N ASN A 221 11.31 -9.83 1.58
CA ASN A 221 12.17 -9.54 0.46
C ASN A 221 13.20 -8.47 0.84
N ARG A 222 14.27 -8.35 0.05
CA ARG A 222 15.39 -7.45 0.34
C ARG A 222 14.98 -5.99 0.55
N ASN A 223 13.90 -5.52 -0.15
CA ASN A 223 13.45 -4.13 -0.03
C ASN A 223 12.93 -3.79 1.37
N LYS A 224 12.45 -4.77 2.13
CA LYS A 224 11.86 -4.57 3.45
C LYS A 224 12.85 -4.54 4.61
N GLY A 225 14.14 -4.78 4.33
CA GLY A 225 15.23 -4.53 5.28
C GLY A 225 15.22 -5.39 6.56
N PHE A 226 14.63 -6.58 6.51
CA PHE A 226 14.63 -7.49 7.66
C PHE A 226 16.03 -7.94 8.08
N ASP A 227 16.97 -7.98 7.14
CA ASP A 227 18.37 -8.22 7.40
C ASP A 227 18.97 -7.15 8.30
N ILE A 228 18.70 -5.86 8.04
CA ILE A 228 19.10 -4.72 8.86
C ILE A 228 18.40 -4.76 10.24
N LEU A 229 17.11 -5.10 10.24
CA LEU A 229 16.34 -5.21 11.49
C LEU A 229 16.91 -6.29 12.42
N LEU A 230 17.30 -7.46 11.91
CA LEU A 230 17.89 -8.53 12.70
C LEU A 230 19.25 -8.12 13.28
N ASP A 231 20.10 -7.43 12.50
CA ASP A 231 21.39 -6.92 12.99
C ASP A 231 21.20 -5.85 14.07
N ALA A 232 20.22 -4.95 13.91
CA ALA A 232 19.86 -3.95 14.92
C ALA A 232 19.27 -4.58 16.18
N PHE A 233 18.39 -5.57 16.02
CA PHE A 233 17.75 -6.25 17.13
C PHE A 233 18.75 -7.05 17.97
N ALA A 234 19.74 -7.68 17.35
CA ALA A 234 20.83 -8.36 18.07
C ALA A 234 21.59 -7.41 18.98
N ARG A 235 21.96 -6.22 18.49
CA ARG A 235 22.63 -5.18 19.28
C ARG A 235 21.75 -4.63 20.42
N ALA A 236 20.46 -4.46 20.17
CA ALA A 236 19.52 -4.01 21.19
C ALA A 236 19.33 -5.09 22.29
N LEU A 237 19.26 -6.36 21.90
CA LEU A 237 19.09 -7.50 22.80
C LEU A 237 20.28 -7.69 23.75
N GLU A 238 21.52 -7.35 23.32
CA GLU A 238 22.70 -7.36 24.21
C GLU A 238 22.55 -6.39 25.40
N LYS A 239 21.90 -5.23 25.15
CA LYS A 239 21.66 -4.21 26.18
C LYS A 239 20.40 -4.44 26.99
N ARG A 240 19.39 -5.08 26.39
CA ARG A 240 18.08 -5.33 26.97
C ARG A 240 17.57 -6.74 26.64
N PRO A 241 17.94 -7.77 27.45
CA PRO A 241 17.67 -9.18 27.15
C PRO A 241 16.19 -9.61 27.19
N ASP A 242 15.31 -8.77 27.71
CA ASP A 242 13.85 -9.00 27.75
C ASP A 242 13.12 -8.61 26.45
N LEU A 243 13.82 -8.09 25.45
CA LEU A 243 13.22 -7.77 24.15
C LEU A 243 12.78 -9.02 23.39
N ARG A 244 11.66 -8.90 22.67
CA ARG A 244 11.15 -9.92 21.75
C ARG A 244 10.82 -9.27 20.41
N LEU A 245 11.02 -10.01 19.31
CA LEU A 245 10.68 -9.57 17.97
C LEU A 245 9.81 -10.61 17.28
N LYS A 246 8.63 -10.22 16.83
CA LYS A 246 7.70 -11.06 16.06
C LYS A 246 7.62 -10.57 14.62
N ILE A 247 7.97 -11.43 13.67
CA ILE A 247 8.01 -11.13 12.23
C ILE A 247 6.88 -11.86 11.53
N GLY A 248 5.90 -11.11 11.03
CA GLY A 248 4.82 -11.60 10.18
C GLY A 248 5.12 -11.37 8.70
N GLY A 249 4.96 -12.40 7.90
CA GLY A 249 5.15 -12.37 6.45
C GLY A 249 5.87 -13.60 5.93
N GLY A 250 5.67 -13.88 4.65
CA GLY A 250 6.42 -14.88 3.90
C GLY A 250 7.19 -14.23 2.76
N GLY A 251 8.16 -14.94 2.19
CA GLY A 251 8.89 -14.43 1.04
C GLY A 251 10.21 -15.14 0.77
N VAL A 252 10.87 -14.73 -0.32
CA VAL A 252 12.10 -15.37 -0.81
C VAL A 252 13.28 -15.28 0.15
N GLU A 253 13.29 -14.31 1.05
CA GLU A 253 14.36 -14.09 2.03
C GLU A 253 14.15 -14.90 3.33
N GLU A 254 13.00 -15.54 3.55
CA GLU A 254 12.65 -16.16 4.84
C GLU A 254 13.73 -17.12 5.35
N ALA A 255 14.20 -18.05 4.50
CA ALA A 255 15.22 -19.01 4.89
C ALA A 255 16.57 -18.34 5.19
N ALA A 256 16.92 -17.26 4.50
CA ALA A 256 18.16 -16.51 4.74
C ALA A 256 18.09 -15.74 6.07
N LEU A 257 16.95 -15.12 6.36
CA LEU A 257 16.70 -14.38 7.61
C LEU A 257 16.73 -15.30 8.83
N LYS A 258 16.11 -16.47 8.76
CA LYS A 258 16.19 -17.48 9.85
C LYS A 258 17.63 -17.92 10.11
N ARG A 259 18.44 -18.14 9.05
CA ARG A 259 19.86 -18.44 9.21
C ARG A 259 20.65 -17.27 9.83
N GLN A 260 20.29 -16.03 9.47
CA GLN A 260 20.92 -14.85 10.05
C GLN A 260 20.61 -14.75 11.56
N ALA A 261 19.35 -14.94 11.97
CA ALA A 261 18.98 -14.97 13.38
C ALA A 261 19.79 -16.01 14.19
N GLY A 262 19.96 -17.23 13.64
CA GLY A 262 20.80 -18.25 14.27
C GLY A 262 22.29 -17.87 14.36
N ARG A 263 22.88 -17.25 13.31
CA ARG A 263 24.26 -16.75 13.37
C ARG A 263 24.46 -15.64 14.41
N LEU A 264 23.44 -14.78 14.57
CA LEU A 264 23.42 -13.70 15.54
C LEU A 264 23.07 -14.21 16.96
N LYS A 265 22.69 -15.48 17.13
CA LYS A 265 22.26 -16.11 18.39
C LYS A 265 21.06 -15.42 19.04
N ILE A 266 20.12 -14.94 18.22
CA ILE A 266 18.89 -14.26 18.64
C ILE A 266 17.61 -15.06 18.33
N ASP A 267 17.75 -16.28 17.84
CA ASP A 267 16.64 -17.17 17.44
C ASP A 267 15.65 -17.45 18.59
N ALA A 268 16.13 -17.47 19.85
CA ALA A 268 15.26 -17.60 21.02
C ALA A 268 14.41 -16.35 21.32
N ALA A 269 14.75 -15.19 20.74
CA ALA A 269 14.07 -13.91 20.95
C ALA A 269 13.31 -13.42 19.69
N VAL A 270 13.38 -14.18 18.58
CA VAL A 270 12.76 -13.80 17.29
C VAL A 270 11.81 -14.89 16.80
N ASP A 271 10.52 -14.56 16.68
CA ASP A 271 9.50 -15.45 16.16
C ASP A 271 9.19 -15.11 14.69
N PHE A 272 9.36 -16.07 13.78
CA PHE A 272 8.91 -15.98 12.38
C PHE A 272 7.54 -16.65 12.24
N LEU A 273 6.50 -15.86 12.02
CA LEU A 273 5.09 -16.30 12.03
C LEU A 273 4.57 -16.77 10.65
N GLY A 274 5.37 -16.62 9.59
CA GLY A 274 4.93 -16.91 8.22
C GLY A 274 3.93 -15.90 7.70
N ALA A 275 3.25 -16.23 6.59
CA ALA A 275 2.25 -15.37 5.97
C ALA A 275 1.01 -15.24 6.88
N LEU A 276 0.58 -14.00 7.09
CA LEU A 276 -0.55 -13.65 7.96
C LEU A 276 -1.69 -13.03 7.13
N ASP A 277 -2.92 -13.36 7.48
CA ASP A 277 -4.09 -12.61 7.02
C ASP A 277 -4.29 -11.32 7.86
N ASN A 278 -5.20 -10.45 7.42
CA ASN A 278 -5.46 -9.18 8.11
C ASN A 278 -5.88 -9.35 9.57
N GLY A 279 -6.65 -10.39 9.88
CA GLY A 279 -7.07 -10.68 11.26
C GLY A 279 -5.88 -11.11 12.14
N ALA A 280 -4.97 -11.91 11.60
CA ALA A 280 -3.75 -12.31 12.28
C ALA A 280 -2.77 -11.13 12.45
N VAL A 281 -2.65 -10.24 11.45
CA VAL A 281 -1.87 -8.99 11.58
C VAL A 281 -2.43 -8.12 12.69
N LEU A 282 -3.76 -7.94 12.72
CA LEU A 282 -4.43 -7.16 13.78
C LEU A 282 -4.16 -7.74 15.17
N ARG A 283 -4.29 -9.07 15.33
CA ARG A 283 -3.97 -9.73 16.61
C ARG A 283 -2.50 -9.59 17.00
N LEU A 284 -1.58 -9.71 16.03
CA LEU A 284 -0.16 -9.52 16.26
C LEU A 284 0.15 -8.11 16.78
N MET A 285 -0.39 -7.08 16.11
CA MET A 285 -0.21 -5.69 16.53
C MET A 285 -0.80 -5.44 17.93
N ARG A 286 -2.02 -5.91 18.20
CA ARG A 286 -2.66 -5.80 19.53
C ARG A 286 -1.91 -6.55 20.66
N GLY A 287 -1.12 -7.54 20.32
CA GLY A 287 -0.27 -8.30 21.25
C GLY A 287 1.19 -7.85 21.26
N SER A 288 1.50 -6.64 20.81
CA SER A 288 2.84 -6.07 20.74
C SER A 288 2.89 -4.67 21.37
N ASP A 289 4.09 -4.19 21.71
CA ASP A 289 4.28 -2.89 22.38
C ASP A 289 4.68 -1.78 21.38
N ALA A 290 5.34 -2.14 20.26
CA ALA A 290 5.74 -1.22 19.20
C ALA A 290 5.86 -1.95 17.87
N PHE A 291 5.81 -1.17 16.78
CA PHE A 291 6.02 -1.66 15.43
C PHE A 291 7.32 -1.14 14.84
N VAL A 292 8.04 -1.96 14.09
CA VAL A 292 9.28 -1.58 13.42
C VAL A 292 9.35 -2.15 12.01
N LEU A 293 9.80 -1.33 11.02
CA LEU A 293 10.13 -1.81 9.69
C LEU A 293 11.28 -1.00 9.08
N ALA A 294 12.34 -1.68 8.67
CA ALA A 294 13.58 -1.09 8.16
C ALA A 294 13.66 -1.03 6.64
N SER A 295 12.57 -0.67 5.96
CA SER A 295 12.47 -0.69 4.50
C SER A 295 13.54 0.19 3.82
N ARG A 296 14.02 -0.27 2.66
CA ARG A 296 14.92 0.47 1.78
C ARG A 296 14.21 1.48 0.89
N ASN A 297 12.98 1.17 0.49
CA ASN A 297 12.10 2.07 -0.26
C ASN A 297 10.64 1.80 0.09
N GLU A 298 9.91 2.85 0.40
CA GLU A 298 8.45 2.85 0.57
C GLU A 298 7.86 4.08 -0.13
N THR A 299 6.72 3.89 -0.78
CA THR A 299 5.96 5.03 -1.32
C THR A 299 4.99 5.59 -0.29
N PHE A 300 4.52 4.76 0.64
CA PHE A 300 3.64 5.13 1.74
C PHE A 300 3.96 4.31 2.99
N GLY A 301 3.64 3.01 2.99
CA GLY A 301 3.79 2.13 4.13
C GLY A 301 2.50 1.99 4.94
N VAL A 302 1.46 1.39 4.33
CA VAL A 302 0.15 1.16 4.97
C VAL A 302 0.28 0.51 6.34
N VAL A 303 1.23 -0.39 6.52
CA VAL A 303 1.45 -1.11 7.78
C VAL A 303 1.80 -0.18 8.96
N PHE A 304 2.38 1.01 8.72
CA PHE A 304 2.63 1.98 9.77
C PHE A 304 1.33 2.60 10.29
N ILE A 305 0.41 2.96 9.40
CA ILE A 305 -0.90 3.48 9.82
C ILE A 305 -1.77 2.38 10.46
N GLU A 306 -1.61 1.13 10.02
CA GLU A 306 -2.23 -0.02 10.70
C GLU A 306 -1.73 -0.15 12.13
N ALA A 307 -0.42 -0.06 12.36
CA ALA A 307 0.17 -0.12 13.71
C ALA A 307 -0.24 1.08 14.58
N LEU A 308 -0.16 2.31 14.04
CA LEU A 308 -0.60 3.52 14.76
C LEU A 308 -2.07 3.46 15.15
N SER A 309 -2.93 2.92 14.28
CA SER A 309 -4.36 2.74 14.58
C SER A 309 -4.62 1.76 15.72
N GLN A 310 -3.70 0.86 15.98
CA GLN A 310 -3.73 -0.04 17.13
C GLN A 310 -2.97 0.52 18.34
N GLY A 311 -2.60 1.81 18.31
CA GLY A 311 -1.93 2.50 19.42
C GLY A 311 -0.46 2.13 19.61
N LEU A 312 0.20 1.56 18.61
CA LEU A 312 1.61 1.24 18.65
C LEU A 312 2.45 2.41 18.15
N PRO A 313 3.48 2.86 18.89
CA PRO A 313 4.50 3.72 18.31
C PRO A 313 5.28 2.97 17.24
N VAL A 314 5.77 3.68 16.24
CA VAL A 314 6.41 3.08 15.09
C VAL A 314 7.87 3.51 14.93
N ILE A 315 8.72 2.59 14.48
CA ILE A 315 10.08 2.89 14.04
C ILE A 315 10.16 2.60 12.56
N ALA A 316 10.57 3.59 11.78
CA ALA A 316 10.72 3.49 10.34
C ALA A 316 12.05 4.06 9.86
N THR A 317 12.49 3.63 8.69
CA THR A 317 13.64 4.22 8.01
C THR A 317 13.23 5.41 7.16
N ARG A 318 14.15 6.40 6.98
CA ARG A 318 13.99 7.51 6.02
C ARG A 318 14.15 6.98 4.60
N CYS A 319 13.08 6.52 3.99
CA CYS A 319 13.10 5.85 2.69
C CYS A 319 11.98 6.30 1.73
N GLY A 320 11.35 7.45 2.01
CA GLY A 320 10.33 8.13 1.21
C GLY A 320 8.97 8.24 1.89
N GLY A 321 8.10 7.22 1.77
CA GLY A 321 6.75 7.25 2.33
C GLY A 321 6.64 7.46 3.83
N PRO A 322 7.42 6.76 4.67
CA PRO A 322 7.33 6.87 6.12
C PRO A 322 7.55 8.27 6.67
N GLU A 323 8.32 9.12 6.01
CA GLU A 323 8.55 10.52 6.41
C GLU A 323 7.26 11.37 6.38
N GLY A 324 6.25 10.94 5.62
CA GLY A 324 4.93 11.57 5.62
C GLY A 324 3.99 11.06 6.73
N ILE A 325 4.37 10.03 7.48
CA ILE A 325 3.54 9.37 8.50
C ILE A 325 4.16 9.52 9.90
N VAL A 326 5.47 9.24 10.00
CA VAL A 326 6.18 9.12 11.28
C VAL A 326 6.80 10.45 11.68
N ASN A 327 6.56 10.85 12.92
CA ASN A 327 7.11 12.05 13.54
C ASN A 327 7.36 11.81 15.04
N GLY A 328 7.93 12.81 15.74
CA GLY A 328 8.31 12.67 17.14
C GLY A 328 7.15 12.40 18.11
N SER A 329 5.88 12.61 17.70
CA SER A 329 4.71 12.35 18.54
C SER A 329 4.19 10.92 18.40
N ASN A 330 4.60 10.18 17.36
CA ASN A 330 4.07 8.86 17.06
C ASN A 330 5.16 7.80 16.82
N GLY A 331 6.45 8.18 16.82
CA GLY A 331 7.53 7.24 16.59
C GLY A 331 8.86 7.87 16.24
N LEU A 332 9.74 7.07 15.68
CA LEU A 332 11.10 7.46 15.34
C LEU A 332 11.43 7.16 13.88
N LEU A 333 12.14 8.09 13.23
CA LEU A 333 12.70 7.95 11.89
C LEU A 333 14.21 7.83 11.96
N VAL A 334 14.74 6.70 11.50
CA VAL A 334 16.19 6.44 11.45
C VAL A 334 16.72 6.44 10.00
N PRO A 335 18.02 6.68 9.78
CA PRO A 335 18.61 6.48 8.47
C PRO A 335 18.50 5.03 8.02
N LYS A 336 18.30 4.80 6.71
CA LYS A 336 18.31 3.44 6.14
C LYS A 336 19.73 2.86 6.13
N GLU A 337 19.82 1.52 6.10
CA GLU A 337 21.10 0.77 6.08
C GLU A 337 22.02 1.04 7.30
N GLN A 338 21.46 1.49 8.44
CA GLN A 338 22.20 1.75 9.67
C GLN A 338 21.63 0.96 10.83
N PRO A 339 22.09 -0.27 11.06
CA PRO A 339 21.60 -1.11 12.15
C PRO A 339 21.89 -0.52 13.54
N GLU A 340 22.96 0.28 13.71
CA GLU A 340 23.30 0.96 14.95
C GLU A 340 22.21 1.96 15.35
N ALA A 341 21.86 2.88 14.43
CA ALA A 341 20.81 3.87 14.68
C ALA A 341 19.43 3.22 14.92
N LEU A 342 19.16 2.11 14.22
CA LEU A 342 17.93 1.36 14.42
C LEU A 342 17.92 0.66 15.79
N ALA A 343 19.06 0.13 16.26
CA ALA A 343 19.18 -0.46 17.60
C ALA A 343 18.95 0.57 18.71
N GLU A 344 19.49 1.77 18.57
CA GLU A 344 19.24 2.88 19.50
C GLU A 344 17.76 3.26 19.54
N ALA A 345 17.10 3.33 18.38
CA ALA A 345 15.68 3.61 18.31
C ALA A 345 14.81 2.52 18.94
N LEU A 346 15.19 1.23 18.80
CA LEU A 346 14.53 0.11 19.52
C LEU A 346 14.61 0.31 21.02
N LEU A 347 15.78 0.61 21.54
CA LEU A 347 15.99 0.84 22.98
C LEU A 347 15.21 2.08 23.46
N GLU A 348 15.28 3.19 22.72
CA GLU A 348 14.59 4.43 23.06
C GLU A 348 13.06 4.24 23.16
N ILE A 349 12.44 3.56 22.18
CA ILE A 349 11.00 3.27 22.23
C ILE A 349 10.68 2.35 23.40
N ALA A 350 11.48 1.33 23.64
CA ALA A 350 11.24 0.38 24.70
C ALA A 350 11.37 1.00 26.11
N GLU A 351 12.28 1.94 26.29
CA GLU A 351 12.46 2.70 27.53
C GLU A 351 11.38 3.77 27.74
N ASN A 352 10.97 4.40 26.64
CA ASN A 352 10.09 5.56 26.69
C ASN A 352 8.67 5.30 26.15
N ARG A 353 8.18 4.06 26.21
CA ARG A 353 6.86 3.68 25.67
C ARG A 353 5.71 4.58 26.17
N ALA A 354 5.80 5.02 27.41
CA ALA A 354 4.79 5.89 28.03
C ALA A 354 4.66 7.28 27.36
N ARG A 355 5.65 7.73 26.60
CA ARG A 355 5.58 8.99 25.79
C ARG A 355 4.61 8.88 24.62
N TYR A 356 4.15 7.68 24.29
CA TYR A 356 3.28 7.38 23.15
C TYR A 356 1.94 6.77 23.62
N PRO A 357 1.00 7.56 24.17
CA PRO A 357 -0.28 7.06 24.63
C PRO A 357 -1.08 6.45 23.48
N ALA A 358 -1.58 5.24 23.64
CA ALA A 358 -2.21 4.47 22.57
C ALA A 358 -3.42 5.18 21.96
N GLU A 359 -4.28 5.77 22.81
CA GLU A 359 -5.47 6.49 22.35
C GLU A 359 -5.10 7.73 21.54
N THR A 360 -4.03 8.44 21.92
CA THR A 360 -3.55 9.63 21.18
C THR A 360 -3.02 9.23 19.79
N LEU A 361 -2.21 8.15 19.72
CA LEU A 361 -1.70 7.61 18.45
C LEU A 361 -2.85 7.22 17.52
N ARG A 362 -3.82 6.50 18.06
CA ARG A 362 -5.00 6.06 17.32
C ARG A 362 -5.83 7.22 16.83
N ALA A 363 -6.15 8.18 17.70
CA ALA A 363 -6.98 9.33 17.35
C ALA A 363 -6.37 10.12 16.19
N ALA A 364 -5.09 10.47 16.28
CA ALA A 364 -4.37 11.17 15.22
C ALA A 364 -4.31 10.35 13.90
N CYS A 365 -4.10 9.04 14.01
CA CYS A 365 -4.11 8.17 12.84
C CYS A 365 -5.47 8.12 12.14
N LEU A 366 -6.57 8.02 12.89
CA LEU A 366 -7.92 7.98 12.32
C LEU A 366 -8.35 9.33 11.72
N GLU A 367 -7.93 10.44 12.34
CA GLU A 367 -8.18 11.79 11.83
C GLU A 367 -7.53 12.03 10.46
N GLU A 368 -6.35 11.45 10.19
CA GLU A 368 -5.64 11.65 8.93
C GLU A 368 -5.92 10.56 7.88
N PHE A 369 -5.91 9.29 8.29
CA PHE A 369 -5.94 8.11 7.40
C PHE A 369 -7.24 7.31 7.49
N GLY A 370 -8.12 7.67 8.40
CA GLY A 370 -9.41 7.00 8.58
C GLY A 370 -10.32 7.15 7.36
N GLU A 371 -11.30 6.28 7.29
CA GLU A 371 -12.22 6.18 6.16
C GLU A 371 -12.93 7.53 5.88
N GLN A 372 -13.42 8.20 6.91
CA GLN A 372 -14.13 9.49 6.75
C GLN A 372 -13.19 10.59 6.24
N ALA A 373 -11.97 10.66 6.75
CA ALA A 373 -11.00 11.68 6.36
C ALA A 373 -10.60 11.54 4.89
N VAL A 374 -10.21 10.34 4.46
CA VAL A 374 -9.74 10.11 3.09
C VAL A 374 -10.89 10.19 2.08
N THR A 375 -12.06 9.59 2.39
CA THR A 375 -13.22 9.68 1.49
C THR A 375 -13.77 11.10 1.40
N GLY A 376 -13.72 11.88 2.48
CA GLY A 376 -14.07 13.29 2.47
C GLY A 376 -13.19 14.10 1.52
N ARG A 377 -11.86 13.92 1.59
CA ARG A 377 -10.90 14.54 0.65
C ARG A 377 -11.18 14.14 -0.80
N LEU A 378 -11.43 12.87 -1.06
CA LEU A 378 -11.76 12.37 -2.40
C LEU A 378 -13.05 12.95 -2.94
N LYS A 379 -14.12 13.01 -2.14
CA LYS A 379 -15.41 13.61 -2.53
C LYS A 379 -15.25 15.08 -2.90
N ALA A 380 -14.48 15.84 -2.12
CA ALA A 380 -14.19 17.25 -2.40
C ALA A 380 -13.45 17.41 -3.74
N VAL A 381 -12.45 16.56 -4.01
CA VAL A 381 -11.73 16.55 -5.28
C VAL A 381 -12.66 16.25 -6.45
N TYR A 382 -13.49 15.20 -6.34
CA TYR A 382 -14.40 14.83 -7.42
C TYR A 382 -15.43 15.94 -7.69
N ALA A 383 -15.98 16.55 -6.63
CA ALA A 383 -16.89 17.68 -6.78
C ALA A 383 -16.24 18.88 -7.47
N GLN A 384 -14.99 19.19 -7.12
CA GLN A 384 -14.22 20.26 -7.77
C GLN A 384 -13.99 20.00 -9.26
N VAL A 385 -13.61 18.76 -9.62
CA VAL A 385 -13.36 18.36 -11.00
C VAL A 385 -14.64 18.40 -11.85
N LEU A 386 -15.78 18.02 -11.29
CA LEU A 386 -17.07 18.01 -11.99
C LEU A 386 -17.72 19.39 -12.10
N ALA A 387 -17.23 20.38 -11.36
CA ALA A 387 -17.70 21.76 -11.44
C ALA A 387 -16.95 22.61 -12.49
N GLN A 388 -15.87 22.08 -13.07
CA GLN A 388 -15.08 22.71 -14.15
C GLN A 388 -15.66 22.37 -15.54
#